data_835a008618abee64ece07ec5194921b5
#
_entry.id   835a008618abee64ece07ec5194921b5
#
_cell.length_a   1.000
_cell.length_b   1.000
_cell.length_c   1.000
_cell.angle_alpha   90.00
_cell.angle_beta   90.00
_cell.angle_gamma   90.00
#
_symmetry.space_group_name_H-M   'P 1'
#
loop_
_entity.id
_entity.type
_entity.pdbx_description
1 polymer ?
#
loop_
_entity_poly.entity_id
_entity_poly.type
_entity_poly.pdbx_seq_one_letter_code
_entity_poly.pdbx_strand_id
1 'polypeptide(L)'
;MVLLAVAQILVVFDTTVFAVGLPLIQHDRELSFSGLTWLLSAYSVCFAALPVLAGALGRAFGHRRVLMGGFALSSLAAAAPALSSDASVLLASRAVQGVAAAVITAGALALIDATHPEGRDRDRALNVHFAVVACATPAVLLPCTVLLDTVDTENTVFWVQAAAGLALLVLTPVALAETAPAPAARARLAGAALAVVPLGFLAWFADWLGGRSVSVTTVVLIAVGAAVLPSVLGLAWRGERVPALLSRERAAFGAYTVVALLAASLAGVVLLLTFVLQLLGGLSPMRVGWALLPAVAGVVAGSAVLPRLAARVGLAGTVAGACAVAAVGFVLLSLPGAGYGFGAVQLPLLLIAFGCGVLALPAGFARSGSGALPRALNSSRQLGAGLGTSLFAGVMTVTLQHTPATGPHGPAEYRAALATEVRHCFGLGTALCLAAALVALLALPLRTARTTDPEPGLSGGAPAGTAGSPGSSAPSGT
;
A
#
# COMPACT_ATOMS: atom_id res chain seq x y z
N MET A 1 8.42 -1.93 19.06
CA MET A 1 7.25 -1.32 18.35
C MET A 1 7.53 0.11 17.89
N VAL A 2 7.97 1.05 18.75
CA VAL A 2 8.20 2.46 18.38
C VAL A 2 9.16 2.59 17.19
N LEU A 3 10.31 1.91 17.21
CA LEU A 3 11.28 1.97 16.11
C LEU A 3 10.68 1.49 14.78
N LEU A 4 9.88 0.42 14.80
CA LEU A 4 9.21 -0.09 13.59
C LEU A 4 8.13 0.87 13.08
N ALA A 5 7.48 1.61 13.98
CA ALA A 5 6.55 2.68 13.62
C ALA A 5 7.29 3.85 12.95
N VAL A 6 8.40 4.32 13.54
CA VAL A 6 9.24 5.38 12.95
C VAL A 6 9.83 4.95 11.60
N ALA A 7 10.21 3.68 11.45
CA ALA A 7 10.65 3.13 10.18
C ALA A 7 9.59 3.25 9.06
N GLN A 8 8.31 3.03 9.39
CA GLN A 8 7.23 3.23 8.43
C GLN A 8 6.95 4.71 8.14
N ILE A 9 7.12 5.57 9.14
CA ILE A 9 7.04 7.02 8.95
C ILE A 9 8.13 7.49 7.97
N LEU A 10 9.35 6.96 8.06
CA LEU A 10 10.43 7.27 7.12
C LEU A 10 10.06 6.88 5.67
N VAL A 11 9.49 5.69 5.46
CA VAL A 11 9.05 5.23 4.13
C VAL A 11 7.92 6.12 3.58
N VAL A 12 6.98 6.53 4.44
CA VAL A 12 5.89 7.43 4.04
C VAL A 12 6.41 8.84 3.79
N PHE A 13 7.37 9.32 4.59
CA PHE A 13 8.02 10.61 4.38
C PHE A 13 8.65 10.68 2.98
N ASP A 14 9.43 9.67 2.61
CA ASP A 14 10.05 9.57 1.29
C ASP A 14 9.03 9.72 0.14
N THR A 15 7.94 8.95 0.19
CA THR A 15 6.90 9.01 -0.85
C THR A 15 6.13 10.34 -0.84
N THR A 16 5.86 10.90 0.33
CA THR A 16 5.07 12.13 0.49
C THR A 16 5.86 13.37 0.02
N VAL A 17 7.14 13.45 0.38
CA VAL A 17 8.03 14.54 -0.05
C VAL A 17 8.11 14.61 -1.56
N PHE A 18 8.32 13.48 -2.22
CA PHE A 18 8.36 13.46 -3.68
C PHE A 18 7.01 13.79 -4.31
N ALA A 19 5.90 13.30 -3.73
CA ALA A 19 4.57 13.62 -4.26
C ALA A 19 4.27 15.13 -4.19
N VAL A 20 4.63 15.80 -3.09
CA VAL A 20 4.36 17.23 -2.90
C VAL A 20 5.44 18.09 -3.55
N GLY A 21 6.70 17.69 -3.49
CA GLY A 21 7.85 18.44 -4.01
C GLY A 21 8.08 18.28 -5.51
N LEU A 22 7.32 17.43 -6.19
CA LEU A 22 7.56 17.07 -7.58
C LEU A 22 7.64 18.29 -8.55
N PRO A 23 6.77 19.32 -8.46
CA PRO A 23 6.89 20.52 -9.28
C PRO A 23 8.17 21.32 -9.01
N LEU A 24 8.62 21.40 -7.75
CA LEU A 24 9.88 22.03 -7.37
C LEU A 24 11.07 21.27 -7.96
N ILE A 25 11.11 19.95 -7.75
CA ILE A 25 12.15 19.07 -8.30
C ILE A 25 12.20 19.15 -9.82
N GLN A 26 11.05 19.24 -10.49
CA GLN A 26 10.97 19.42 -11.94
C GLN A 26 11.69 20.69 -12.39
N HIS A 27 11.43 21.79 -11.69
CA HIS A 27 12.00 23.09 -12.01
C HIS A 27 13.51 23.11 -11.74
N ASP A 28 13.94 22.65 -10.56
CA ASP A 28 15.34 22.73 -10.12
C ASP A 28 16.27 21.78 -10.88
N ARG A 29 15.74 20.64 -11.36
CA ARG A 29 16.50 19.62 -12.11
C ARG A 29 16.22 19.64 -13.62
N GLU A 30 15.45 20.61 -14.11
CA GLU A 30 15.05 20.74 -15.52
C GLU A 30 14.51 19.43 -16.12
N LEU A 31 13.73 18.67 -15.31
CA LEU A 31 13.23 17.37 -15.74
C LEU A 31 12.11 17.51 -16.77
N SER A 32 12.21 16.70 -17.82
CA SER A 32 11.08 16.51 -18.73
C SER A 32 9.92 15.78 -18.04
N PHE A 33 8.71 15.87 -18.56
CA PHE A 33 7.57 15.10 -18.03
C PHE A 33 7.82 13.59 -18.05
N SER A 34 8.53 13.07 -19.06
CA SER A 34 8.96 11.67 -19.08
C SER A 34 9.92 11.37 -17.92
N GLY A 35 10.85 12.28 -17.61
CA GLY A 35 11.74 12.16 -16.45
C GLY A 35 10.97 12.09 -15.12
N LEU A 36 9.92 12.91 -14.96
CA LEU A 36 9.05 12.85 -13.77
C LEU A 36 8.31 11.52 -13.63
N THR A 37 7.78 10.99 -14.72
CA THR A 37 7.13 9.69 -14.73
C THR A 37 8.10 8.60 -14.29
N TRP A 38 9.32 8.59 -14.85
CA TRP A 38 10.36 7.65 -14.43
C TRP A 38 10.80 7.81 -12.97
N LEU A 39 10.83 9.04 -12.48
CA LEU A 39 11.17 9.33 -11.07
C LEU A 39 10.21 8.66 -10.08
N LEU A 40 8.92 8.67 -10.39
CA LEU A 40 7.88 8.02 -9.58
C LEU A 40 7.85 6.52 -9.81
N SER A 41 7.93 6.09 -11.08
CA SER A 41 7.83 4.69 -11.47
C SER A 41 9.02 3.87 -10.98
N ALA A 42 10.24 4.40 -11.05
CA ALA A 42 11.44 3.68 -10.60
C ALA A 42 11.34 3.27 -9.12
N TYR A 43 10.88 4.18 -8.26
CA TYR A 43 10.61 3.88 -6.85
C TYR A 43 9.50 2.83 -6.72
N SER A 44 8.36 3.08 -7.36
CA SER A 44 7.16 2.28 -7.21
C SER A 44 7.34 0.84 -7.71
N VAL A 45 8.01 0.66 -8.84
CA VAL A 45 8.35 -0.64 -9.41
C VAL A 45 9.21 -1.45 -8.45
N CYS A 46 10.30 -0.87 -7.96
CA CYS A 46 11.19 -1.53 -7.01
C CYS A 46 10.48 -1.85 -5.68
N PHE A 47 9.71 -0.88 -5.16
CA PHE A 47 8.97 -1.08 -3.91
C PHE A 47 7.89 -2.16 -4.03
N ALA A 48 7.22 -2.26 -5.16
CA ALA A 48 6.16 -3.24 -5.40
C ALA A 48 6.71 -4.65 -5.60
N ALA A 49 7.82 -4.80 -6.35
CA ALA A 49 8.35 -6.09 -6.75
C ALA A 49 9.11 -6.83 -5.64
N LEU A 50 9.78 -6.12 -4.73
CA LEU A 50 10.79 -6.67 -3.84
C LEU A 50 10.34 -7.15 -2.45
N PRO A 51 9.12 -6.90 -1.90
CA PRO A 51 8.76 -7.33 -0.54
C PRO A 51 8.86 -8.84 -0.31
N VAL A 52 8.58 -9.65 -1.36
CA VAL A 52 8.68 -11.10 -1.29
C VAL A 52 10.13 -11.54 -1.11
N LEU A 53 11.05 -10.95 -1.89
CA LEU A 53 12.48 -11.19 -1.78
C LEU A 53 13.04 -10.68 -0.46
N ALA A 54 12.66 -9.47 -0.03
CA ALA A 54 13.06 -8.88 1.24
C ALA A 54 12.67 -9.76 2.44
N GLY A 55 11.45 -10.30 2.43
CA GLY A 55 11.02 -11.27 3.44
C GLY A 55 11.82 -12.59 3.41
N ALA A 56 12.21 -13.07 2.23
CA ALA A 56 13.06 -14.25 2.09
C ALA A 56 14.50 -13.99 2.59
N LEU A 57 15.07 -12.82 2.28
CA LEU A 57 16.37 -12.38 2.80
C LEU A 57 16.37 -12.30 4.32
N GLY A 58 15.31 -11.71 4.94
CA GLY A 58 15.18 -11.66 6.38
C GLY A 58 15.18 -13.03 7.05
N ARG A 59 14.49 -14.00 6.48
CA ARG A 59 14.53 -15.40 6.97
C ARG A 59 15.88 -16.07 6.79
N ALA A 60 16.62 -15.74 5.73
CA ALA A 60 17.90 -16.35 5.42
C ALA A 60 19.09 -15.79 6.22
N PHE A 61 19.06 -14.48 6.51
CA PHE A 61 20.18 -13.74 7.10
C PHE A 61 19.88 -13.10 8.45
N GLY A 62 18.63 -13.14 8.91
CA GLY A 62 18.15 -12.46 10.10
C GLY A 62 17.40 -11.16 9.76
N HIS A 63 16.23 -10.98 10.36
CA HIS A 63 15.35 -9.85 10.01
C HIS A 63 15.92 -8.50 10.45
N ARG A 64 16.60 -8.44 11.61
CA ARG A 64 17.24 -7.20 12.08
C ARG A 64 18.36 -6.75 11.14
N ARG A 65 19.26 -7.66 10.74
CA ARG A 65 20.38 -7.34 9.83
C ARG A 65 19.88 -6.83 8.48
N VAL A 66 18.86 -7.48 7.93
CA VAL A 66 18.27 -7.07 6.64
C VAL A 66 17.57 -5.72 6.77
N LEU A 67 16.87 -5.45 7.88
CA LEU A 67 16.27 -4.14 8.17
C LEU A 67 17.34 -3.05 8.27
N MET A 68 18.45 -3.30 8.97
CA MET A 68 19.60 -2.38 9.04
C MET A 68 20.18 -2.10 7.64
N GLY A 69 20.30 -3.12 6.80
CA GLY A 69 20.68 -2.96 5.39
C GLY A 69 19.72 -2.06 4.62
N GLY A 70 18.41 -2.16 4.89
CA GLY A 70 17.39 -1.27 4.33
C GLY A 70 17.59 0.19 4.76
N PHE A 71 17.87 0.46 6.04
CA PHE A 71 18.16 1.83 6.52
C PHE A 71 19.44 2.40 5.94
N ALA A 72 20.53 1.61 5.89
CA ALA A 72 21.78 2.03 5.26
C ALA A 72 21.56 2.39 3.78
N LEU A 73 20.85 1.55 3.06
CA LEU A 73 20.53 1.77 1.65
C LEU A 73 19.66 3.02 1.44
N SER A 74 18.65 3.24 2.31
CA SER A 74 17.80 4.43 2.29
C SER A 74 18.61 5.71 2.53
N SER A 75 19.52 5.71 3.52
CA SER A 75 20.37 6.86 3.83
C SER A 75 21.33 7.20 2.70
N LEU A 76 21.99 6.20 2.13
CA LEU A 76 22.92 6.39 1.01
C LEU A 76 22.19 6.89 -0.24
N ALA A 77 21.04 6.31 -0.54
CA ALA A 77 20.23 6.71 -1.67
C ALA A 77 19.63 8.11 -1.53
N ALA A 78 19.33 8.55 -0.29
CA ALA A 78 18.90 9.92 -0.05
C ALA A 78 20.08 10.93 -0.10
N ALA A 79 21.25 10.56 0.37
CA ALA A 79 22.43 11.43 0.31
C ALA A 79 22.95 11.66 -1.13
N ALA A 80 22.80 10.69 -2.02
CA ALA A 80 23.33 10.79 -3.38
C ALA A 80 22.77 12.00 -4.17
N PRO A 81 21.45 12.24 -4.26
CA PRO A 81 20.91 13.42 -4.95
C PRO A 81 21.16 14.73 -4.20
N ALA A 82 21.44 14.69 -2.90
CA ALA A 82 21.84 15.88 -2.15
C ALA A 82 23.27 16.34 -2.47
N LEU A 83 24.11 15.44 -2.98
CA LEU A 83 25.50 15.68 -3.37
C LEU A 83 25.69 15.93 -4.88
N SER A 84 24.67 15.69 -5.68
CA SER A 84 24.72 15.80 -7.15
C SER A 84 23.47 16.46 -7.69
N SER A 85 23.64 17.40 -8.62
CA SER A 85 22.53 18.00 -9.37
C SER A 85 22.12 17.21 -10.61
N ASP A 86 22.80 16.08 -10.90
CA ASP A 86 22.51 15.27 -12.07
C ASP A 86 21.18 14.53 -11.93
N ALA A 87 20.29 14.69 -12.92
CA ALA A 87 18.99 14.02 -13.00
C ALA A 87 19.11 12.48 -13.00
N SER A 88 20.19 11.93 -13.58
CA SER A 88 20.44 10.49 -13.62
C SER A 88 20.73 9.92 -12.24
N VAL A 89 21.46 10.67 -11.40
CA VAL A 89 21.72 10.31 -9.99
C VAL A 89 20.43 10.30 -9.19
N LEU A 90 19.58 11.31 -9.39
CA LEU A 90 18.26 11.38 -8.74
C LEU A 90 17.39 10.18 -9.14
N LEU A 91 17.34 9.85 -10.44
CA LEU A 91 16.54 8.72 -10.94
C LEU A 91 17.04 7.37 -10.39
N ALA A 92 18.36 7.15 -10.41
CA ALA A 92 18.98 5.95 -9.84
C ALA A 92 18.71 5.85 -8.33
N SER A 93 18.81 6.97 -7.60
CA SER A 93 18.51 7.01 -6.16
C SER A 93 17.08 6.62 -5.86
N ARG A 94 16.11 7.02 -6.70
CA ARG A 94 14.69 6.62 -6.54
C ARG A 94 14.48 5.10 -6.65
N ALA A 95 15.14 4.45 -7.60
CA ALA A 95 15.10 2.99 -7.70
C ALA A 95 15.67 2.33 -6.43
N VAL A 96 16.81 2.81 -5.95
CA VAL A 96 17.46 2.30 -4.73
C VAL A 96 16.62 2.59 -3.48
N GLN A 97 15.99 3.75 -3.36
CA GLN A 97 15.05 4.08 -2.29
C GLN A 97 13.83 3.15 -2.30
N GLY A 98 13.29 2.80 -3.48
CA GLY A 98 12.23 1.81 -3.62
C GLY A 98 12.63 0.41 -3.10
N VAL A 99 13.87 -0.02 -3.38
CA VAL A 99 14.44 -1.25 -2.80
C VAL A 99 14.51 -1.15 -1.27
N ALA A 100 15.05 -0.04 -0.76
CA ALA A 100 15.17 0.20 0.68
C ALA A 100 13.81 0.18 1.37
N ALA A 101 12.81 0.85 0.81
CA ALA A 101 11.43 0.87 1.31
C ALA A 101 10.80 -0.52 1.38
N ALA A 102 11.01 -1.35 0.35
CA ALA A 102 10.55 -2.74 0.33
C ALA A 102 11.18 -3.56 1.46
N VAL A 103 12.49 -3.41 1.66
CA VAL A 103 13.23 -4.10 2.73
C VAL A 103 12.78 -3.64 4.11
N ILE A 104 12.62 -2.32 4.33
CA ILE A 104 12.19 -1.74 5.60
C ILE A 104 10.77 -2.22 5.94
N THR A 105 9.84 -2.13 5.01
CA THR A 105 8.43 -2.51 5.24
C THR A 105 8.27 -4.00 5.48
N ALA A 106 8.91 -4.85 4.66
CA ALA A 106 8.85 -6.30 4.83
C ALA A 106 9.57 -6.74 6.12
N GLY A 107 10.71 -6.11 6.45
CA GLY A 107 11.48 -6.37 7.67
C GLY A 107 10.71 -6.00 8.93
N ALA A 108 10.02 -4.87 8.93
CA ALA A 108 9.19 -4.43 10.06
C ALA A 108 8.07 -5.42 10.38
N LEU A 109 7.32 -5.85 9.36
CA LEU A 109 6.25 -6.85 9.51
C LEU A 109 6.79 -8.20 9.97
N ALA A 110 7.92 -8.64 9.39
CA ALA A 110 8.54 -9.91 9.76
C ALA A 110 9.07 -9.92 11.19
N LEU A 111 9.58 -8.79 11.69
CA LEU A 111 10.00 -8.65 13.09
C LEU A 111 8.82 -8.66 14.05
N ILE A 112 7.70 -8.03 13.71
CA ILE A 112 6.46 -8.12 14.51
C ILE A 112 6.02 -9.58 14.61
N ASP A 113 5.99 -10.30 13.48
CA ASP A 113 5.64 -11.72 13.44
C ASP A 113 6.58 -12.61 14.25
N ALA A 114 7.88 -12.32 14.25
CA ALA A 114 8.90 -13.11 14.93
C ALA A 114 8.98 -12.82 16.43
N THR A 115 8.61 -11.61 16.87
CA THR A 115 8.74 -11.18 18.26
C THR A 115 7.46 -11.31 19.09
N HIS A 116 6.32 -11.53 18.44
CA HIS A 116 5.03 -11.68 19.13
C HIS A 116 4.48 -13.08 18.89
N PRO A 117 4.14 -13.85 19.95
CA PRO A 117 3.48 -15.15 19.83
C PRO A 117 2.14 -15.03 19.09
N GLU A 118 1.70 -16.11 18.45
CA GLU A 118 0.39 -16.15 17.82
C GLU A 118 -0.71 -15.92 18.86
N GLY A 119 -1.65 -15.01 18.57
CA GLY A 119 -2.76 -14.66 19.45
C GLY A 119 -3.01 -13.16 19.54
N ARG A 120 -3.67 -12.74 20.61
CA ARG A 120 -4.13 -11.35 20.80
C ARG A 120 -3.01 -10.31 20.79
N ASP A 121 -1.82 -10.65 21.30
CA ASP A 121 -0.70 -9.70 21.36
C ASP A 121 -0.13 -9.41 19.98
N ARG A 122 -0.03 -10.43 19.12
CA ARG A 122 0.36 -10.27 17.71
C ARG A 122 -0.67 -9.46 16.94
N ASP A 123 -1.95 -9.76 17.10
CA ASP A 123 -3.04 -9.02 16.46
C ASP A 123 -3.02 -7.55 16.88
N ARG A 124 -2.78 -7.28 18.17
CA ARG A 124 -2.64 -5.92 18.69
C ARG A 124 -1.42 -5.21 18.09
N ALA A 125 -0.28 -5.87 18.01
CA ALA A 125 0.94 -5.32 17.43
C ALA A 125 0.76 -4.99 15.93
N LEU A 126 0.13 -5.88 15.16
CA LEU A 126 -0.21 -5.64 13.76
C LEU A 126 -1.22 -4.51 13.59
N ASN A 127 -2.25 -4.45 14.44
CA ASN A 127 -3.24 -3.37 14.40
C ASN A 127 -2.60 -2.01 14.68
N VAL A 128 -1.71 -1.92 15.68
CA VAL A 128 -0.95 -0.71 15.97
C VAL A 128 -0.06 -0.33 14.78
N HIS A 129 0.64 -1.30 14.20
CA HIS A 129 1.49 -1.06 13.03
C HIS A 129 0.68 -0.50 11.85
N PHE A 130 -0.46 -1.10 11.51
CA PHE A 130 -1.31 -0.63 10.42
C PHE A 130 -1.98 0.71 10.72
N ALA A 131 -2.34 0.98 11.99
CA ALA A 131 -2.83 2.28 12.41
C ALA A 131 -1.75 3.37 12.24
N VAL A 132 -0.50 3.07 12.63
CA VAL A 132 0.63 3.99 12.40
C VAL A 132 0.82 4.25 10.91
N VAL A 133 0.80 3.22 10.07
CA VAL A 133 0.93 3.39 8.61
C VAL A 133 -0.22 4.24 8.04
N ALA A 134 -1.44 4.06 8.52
CA ALA A 134 -2.59 4.87 8.10
C ALA A 134 -2.47 6.33 8.55
N CYS A 135 -1.92 6.56 9.76
CA CYS A 135 -1.70 7.90 10.31
C CYS A 135 -0.38 8.54 9.85
N ALA A 136 0.53 7.78 9.26
CA ALA A 136 1.85 8.31 8.87
C ALA A 136 1.75 9.37 7.77
N THR A 137 0.92 9.15 6.75
CA THR A 137 0.74 10.14 5.66
C THR A 137 0.33 11.51 6.19
N PRO A 138 -0.67 11.65 7.09
CA PRO A 138 -1.00 12.94 7.67
C PRO A 138 0.07 13.50 8.59
N ALA A 139 0.63 12.63 9.41
CA ALA A 139 1.69 13.04 10.34
C ALA A 139 2.92 13.60 9.62
N VAL A 140 3.14 13.13 8.41
CA VAL A 140 4.29 13.51 7.57
C VAL A 140 3.95 14.64 6.59
N LEU A 141 2.71 14.71 6.11
CA LEU A 141 2.29 15.63 5.05
C LEU A 141 2.56 17.10 5.43
N LEU A 142 2.09 17.54 6.60
CA LEU A 142 2.32 18.92 7.05
C LEU A 142 3.80 19.25 7.28
N PRO A 143 4.58 18.44 8.02
CA PRO A 143 6.02 18.68 8.13
C PRO A 143 6.73 18.73 6.78
N CYS A 144 6.37 17.86 5.82
CA CYS A 144 6.93 17.89 4.47
C CYS A 144 6.62 19.20 3.75
N THR A 145 5.35 19.64 3.79
CA THR A 145 4.96 20.87 3.10
C THR A 145 5.55 22.12 3.73
N VAL A 146 5.66 22.16 5.07
CA VAL A 146 6.37 23.23 5.79
C VAL A 146 7.85 23.23 5.41
N LEU A 147 8.48 22.06 5.38
CA LEU A 147 9.89 21.94 5.00
C LEU A 147 10.12 22.45 3.58
N LEU A 148 9.29 22.04 2.62
CA LEU A 148 9.38 22.48 1.22
C LEU A 148 9.05 23.96 1.02
N ASP A 149 8.23 24.57 1.86
CA ASP A 149 7.83 25.98 1.78
C ASP A 149 8.84 26.91 2.46
N THR A 150 9.62 26.40 3.44
CA THR A 150 10.56 27.20 4.25
C THR A 150 12.00 27.07 3.80
N VAL A 151 12.31 26.07 2.97
CA VAL A 151 13.68 25.77 2.55
C VAL A 151 13.83 26.02 1.06
N ASP A 152 14.76 26.88 0.69
CA ASP A 152 14.99 27.31 -0.71
C ASP A 152 15.58 26.21 -1.60
N THR A 153 15.95 25.04 -1.03
CA THR A 153 16.56 23.95 -1.79
C THR A 153 15.98 22.58 -1.44
N GLU A 154 15.68 21.77 -2.46
CA GLU A 154 15.29 20.36 -2.32
C GLU A 154 16.32 19.50 -1.57
N ASN A 155 17.59 19.91 -1.60
CA ASN A 155 18.72 19.16 -0.97
C ASN A 155 18.54 18.98 0.54
N THR A 156 17.93 19.94 1.24
CA THR A 156 17.68 19.83 2.68
C THR A 156 16.76 18.66 3.00
N VAL A 157 15.75 18.41 2.16
CA VAL A 157 14.82 17.29 2.33
C VAL A 157 15.57 15.96 2.22
N PHE A 158 16.48 15.85 1.26
CA PHE A 158 17.32 14.65 1.09
C PHE A 158 18.24 14.43 2.29
N TRP A 159 18.85 15.49 2.83
CA TRP A 159 19.68 15.39 4.04
C TRP A 159 18.86 14.99 5.27
N VAL A 160 17.65 15.51 5.46
CA VAL A 160 16.74 15.10 6.56
C VAL A 160 16.42 13.61 6.46
N GLN A 161 16.11 13.14 5.27
CA GLN A 161 15.84 11.72 5.03
C GLN A 161 17.07 10.83 5.29
N ALA A 162 18.25 11.25 4.80
CA ALA A 162 19.50 10.53 5.01
C ALA A 162 19.84 10.43 6.52
N ALA A 163 19.71 11.54 7.24
CA ALA A 163 19.94 11.58 8.69
C ALA A 163 18.95 10.72 9.47
N ALA A 164 17.66 10.74 9.10
CA ALA A 164 16.64 9.91 9.74
C ALA A 164 16.91 8.42 9.53
N GLY A 165 17.28 8.01 8.31
CA GLY A 165 17.66 6.63 8.01
C GLY A 165 18.93 6.19 8.77
N LEU A 166 19.93 7.06 8.87
CA LEU A 166 21.16 6.80 9.64
C LEU A 166 20.86 6.67 11.14
N ALA A 167 20.00 7.52 11.69
CA ALA A 167 19.57 7.42 13.08
C ALA A 167 18.88 6.08 13.37
N LEU A 168 17.98 5.65 12.48
CA LEU A 168 17.31 4.35 12.60
C LEU A 168 18.31 3.18 12.46
N LEU A 169 19.30 3.29 11.57
CA LEU A 169 20.36 2.28 11.43
C LEU A 169 21.14 2.11 12.76
N VAL A 170 21.52 3.22 13.39
CA VAL A 170 22.29 3.21 14.67
C VAL A 170 21.43 2.73 15.84
N LEU A 171 20.15 3.10 15.89
CA LEU A 171 19.25 2.72 16.99
C LEU A 171 18.76 1.26 16.90
N THR A 172 18.76 0.67 15.71
CA THR A 172 18.22 -0.68 15.49
C THR A 172 18.89 -1.77 16.33
N PRO A 173 20.23 -1.87 16.43
CA PRO A 173 20.87 -2.92 17.22
C PRO A 173 20.61 -2.81 18.72
N VAL A 174 20.29 -1.61 19.21
CA VAL A 174 19.97 -1.38 20.63
C VAL A 174 18.51 -1.69 20.92
N ALA A 175 17.61 -1.38 19.98
CA ALA A 175 16.16 -1.46 20.20
C ALA A 175 15.53 -2.79 19.80
N LEU A 176 16.18 -3.58 18.94
CA LEU A 176 15.64 -4.81 18.38
C LEU A 176 16.58 -6.00 18.58
N ALA A 177 16.02 -7.11 19.04
CA ALA A 177 16.74 -8.38 19.08
C ALA A 177 16.91 -9.00 17.69
N GLU A 178 18.00 -9.74 17.47
CA GLU A 178 18.18 -10.49 16.22
C GLU A 178 17.31 -11.73 16.22
N THR A 179 16.80 -12.05 15.05
CA THR A 179 16.07 -13.31 14.82
C THR A 179 17.03 -14.36 14.25
N ALA A 180 16.94 -15.58 14.76
CA ALA A 180 17.80 -16.68 14.29
C ALA A 180 17.58 -16.94 12.79
N PRO A 181 18.62 -16.94 11.97
CA PRO A 181 18.52 -17.30 10.55
C PRO A 181 18.07 -18.75 10.38
N ALA A 182 17.20 -18.99 9.39
CA ALA A 182 16.78 -20.34 9.02
C ALA A 182 17.56 -20.82 7.78
N PRO A 183 18.51 -21.75 7.92
CA PRO A 183 19.37 -22.21 6.80
C PRO A 183 18.57 -22.72 5.59
N ALA A 184 17.47 -23.43 5.84
CA ALA A 184 16.56 -23.91 4.78
C ALA A 184 15.90 -22.77 3.97
N ALA A 185 15.87 -21.53 4.49
CA ALA A 185 15.32 -20.39 3.77
C ALA A 185 16.23 -19.92 2.62
N ARG A 186 17.55 -20.20 2.69
CA ARG A 186 18.50 -19.83 1.63
C ARG A 186 18.20 -20.56 0.31
N ALA A 187 17.77 -21.80 0.36
CA ALA A 187 17.36 -22.55 -0.82
C ALA A 187 16.13 -21.95 -1.54
N ARG A 188 15.31 -21.17 -0.82
CA ARG A 188 14.11 -20.51 -1.36
C ARG A 188 14.38 -19.11 -1.93
N LEU A 189 15.59 -18.57 -1.80
CA LEU A 189 15.94 -17.24 -2.31
C LEU A 189 15.83 -17.18 -3.83
N ALA A 190 16.24 -18.23 -4.55
CA ALA A 190 16.12 -18.29 -6.00
C ALA A 190 14.66 -18.18 -6.47
N GLY A 191 13.74 -18.91 -5.81
CA GLY A 191 12.31 -18.80 -6.12
C GLY A 191 11.72 -17.44 -5.79
N ALA A 192 12.13 -16.81 -4.68
CA ALA A 192 11.72 -15.46 -4.33
C ALA A 192 12.27 -14.42 -5.30
N ALA A 193 13.52 -14.56 -5.76
CA ALA A 193 14.10 -13.70 -6.79
C ALA A 193 13.40 -13.87 -8.14
N LEU A 194 13.04 -15.10 -8.51
CA LEU A 194 12.30 -15.36 -9.74
C LEU A 194 10.91 -14.71 -9.74
N ALA A 195 10.25 -14.60 -8.57
CA ALA A 195 8.96 -13.92 -8.45
C ALA A 195 9.06 -12.40 -8.63
N VAL A 196 10.23 -11.79 -8.45
CA VAL A 196 10.45 -10.35 -8.66
C VAL A 196 10.39 -10.01 -10.15
N VAL A 197 10.90 -10.88 -11.02
CA VAL A 197 10.99 -10.62 -12.47
C VAL A 197 9.62 -10.33 -13.11
N PRO A 198 8.58 -11.16 -12.96
CA PRO A 198 7.28 -10.87 -13.57
C PRO A 198 6.61 -9.65 -12.95
N LEU A 199 6.80 -9.38 -11.65
CA LEU A 199 6.25 -8.20 -11.00
C LEU A 199 6.93 -6.92 -11.47
N GLY A 200 8.27 -6.93 -11.56
CA GLY A 200 9.05 -5.82 -12.09
C GLY A 200 8.74 -5.57 -13.56
N PHE A 201 8.65 -6.64 -14.37
CA PHE A 201 8.26 -6.53 -15.77
C PHE A 201 6.85 -5.95 -15.94
N LEU A 202 5.90 -6.39 -15.12
CA LEU A 202 4.54 -5.89 -15.16
C LEU A 202 4.45 -4.39 -14.83
N ALA A 203 5.16 -3.96 -13.80
CA ALA A 203 5.20 -2.56 -13.41
C ALA A 203 5.92 -1.71 -14.49
N TRP A 204 7.04 -2.20 -15.03
CA TRP A 204 7.73 -1.57 -16.16
C TRP A 204 6.86 -1.51 -17.41
N PHE A 205 6.13 -2.56 -17.71
CA PHE A 205 5.25 -2.63 -18.88
C PHE A 205 4.06 -1.68 -18.75
N ALA A 206 3.49 -1.53 -17.56
CA ALA A 206 2.43 -0.56 -17.28
C ALA A 206 2.94 0.89 -17.50
N ASP A 207 4.16 1.18 -17.07
CA ASP A 207 4.81 2.46 -17.29
C ASP A 207 5.13 2.72 -18.79
N TRP A 208 5.67 1.70 -19.47
CA TRP A 208 5.95 1.75 -20.90
C TRP A 208 4.69 2.00 -21.75
N LEU A 209 3.54 1.47 -21.34
CA LEU A 209 2.25 1.73 -21.98
C LEU A 209 1.77 3.15 -21.71
N GLY A 210 1.96 3.68 -20.51
CA GLY A 210 1.59 5.06 -20.16
C GLY A 210 2.35 6.11 -20.99
N GLY A 211 3.56 5.80 -21.46
CA GLY A 211 4.35 6.67 -22.34
C GLY A 211 3.94 6.68 -23.82
N ARG A 212 2.98 5.86 -24.23
CA ARG A 212 2.45 5.79 -25.60
C ARG A 212 0.97 6.16 -25.62
N SER A 213 0.47 6.62 -26.76
CA SER A 213 -0.95 7.01 -26.97
C SER A 213 -1.89 5.79 -26.91
N VAL A 214 -1.82 5.05 -25.81
CA VAL A 214 -2.66 3.89 -25.54
C VAL A 214 -3.94 4.39 -24.89
N SER A 215 -5.09 3.94 -25.34
CA SER A 215 -6.36 4.38 -24.76
C SER A 215 -6.41 4.04 -23.26
N VAL A 216 -6.96 4.93 -22.46
CA VAL A 216 -7.17 4.74 -21.01
C VAL A 216 -7.81 3.38 -20.72
N THR A 217 -8.72 2.93 -21.58
CA THR A 217 -9.36 1.62 -21.49
C THR A 217 -8.35 0.47 -21.53
N THR A 218 -7.35 0.53 -22.40
CA THR A 218 -6.30 -0.51 -22.52
C THR A 218 -5.42 -0.56 -21.27
N VAL A 219 -5.06 0.60 -20.74
CA VAL A 219 -4.27 0.70 -19.49
C VAL A 219 -5.07 0.16 -18.29
N VAL A 220 -6.37 0.47 -18.20
CA VAL A 220 -7.27 -0.09 -17.18
C VAL A 220 -7.39 -1.62 -17.30
N LEU A 221 -7.58 -2.14 -18.50
CA LEU A 221 -7.67 -3.58 -18.73
C LEU A 221 -6.39 -4.30 -18.36
N ILE A 222 -5.24 -3.70 -18.62
CA ILE A 222 -3.93 -4.26 -18.25
C ILE A 222 -3.71 -4.17 -16.74
N ALA A 223 -4.03 -3.04 -16.09
CA ALA A 223 -3.92 -2.91 -14.65
C ALA A 223 -4.84 -3.87 -13.90
N VAL A 224 -6.08 -4.04 -14.37
CA VAL A 224 -7.02 -5.02 -13.84
C VAL A 224 -6.55 -6.44 -14.17
N GLY A 225 -6.09 -6.71 -15.37
CA GLY A 225 -5.51 -7.99 -15.77
C GLY A 225 -4.29 -8.35 -14.92
N ALA A 226 -3.43 -7.39 -14.65
CA ALA A 226 -2.24 -7.53 -13.82
C ALA A 226 -2.57 -7.78 -12.34
N ALA A 227 -3.61 -7.17 -11.81
CA ALA A 227 -4.09 -7.44 -10.45
C ALA A 227 -4.78 -8.82 -10.35
N VAL A 228 -5.44 -9.25 -11.42
CA VAL A 228 -6.20 -10.53 -11.49
C VAL A 228 -5.30 -11.70 -11.91
N LEU A 229 -4.29 -11.49 -12.77
CA LEU A 229 -3.45 -12.54 -13.33
C LEU A 229 -2.71 -13.39 -12.29
N PRO A 230 -2.08 -12.83 -11.24
CA PRO A 230 -1.49 -13.63 -10.17
C PRO A 230 -2.52 -14.49 -9.44
N SER A 231 -3.75 -13.99 -9.37
CA SER A 231 -4.90 -14.68 -8.78
C SER A 231 -5.30 -15.90 -9.60
N VAL A 232 -5.36 -15.73 -10.92
CA VAL A 232 -5.72 -16.78 -11.87
C VAL A 232 -4.60 -17.81 -12.02
N LEU A 233 -3.33 -17.36 -12.07
CA LEU A 233 -2.16 -18.25 -12.16
C LEU A 233 -1.97 -19.07 -10.88
N GLY A 234 -2.22 -18.49 -9.70
CA GLY A 234 -2.20 -19.22 -8.42
C GLY A 234 -3.27 -20.31 -8.34
N LEU A 235 -4.41 -20.11 -8.99
CA LEU A 235 -5.47 -21.10 -9.14
C LEU A 235 -5.09 -22.22 -10.15
N ALA A 236 -4.42 -21.88 -11.24
CA ALA A 236 -4.03 -22.85 -12.29
C ALA A 236 -2.88 -23.77 -11.88
N TRP A 237 -2.01 -23.34 -10.96
CA TRP A 237 -0.80 -24.09 -10.55
C TRP A 237 -1.06 -25.12 -9.44
N ARG A 238 -2.22 -25.11 -8.80
CA ARG A 238 -2.59 -26.08 -7.75
C ARG A 238 -3.70 -27.01 -8.23
N GLY A 239 -3.39 -27.83 -9.22
CA GLY A 239 -4.24 -28.97 -9.57
C GLY A 239 -4.41 -29.91 -8.35
N GLU A 240 -5.67 -30.32 -8.14
CA GLU A 240 -6.16 -31.37 -7.26
C GLU A 240 -6.48 -31.04 -5.80
N ARG A 241 -7.78 -31.00 -5.55
CA ARG A 241 -8.59 -31.06 -4.31
C ARG A 241 -9.33 -29.78 -3.94
N VAL A 242 -10.50 -29.63 -4.54
CA VAL A 242 -11.00 -28.33 -4.92
C VAL A 242 -12.28 -27.77 -4.27
N PRO A 243 -13.20 -28.36 -3.52
CA PRO A 243 -14.43 -27.62 -3.19
C PRO A 243 -14.36 -26.70 -1.96
N ALA A 244 -13.71 -27.10 -0.86
CA ALA A 244 -13.68 -26.29 0.36
C ALA A 244 -12.53 -25.26 0.41
N LEU A 245 -11.42 -25.55 -0.25
CA LEU A 245 -10.27 -24.65 -0.39
C LEU A 245 -10.58 -23.50 -1.37
N LEU A 246 -11.36 -23.73 -2.42
CA LEU A 246 -11.72 -22.70 -3.42
C LEU A 246 -12.48 -21.52 -2.85
N SER A 247 -13.41 -21.72 -1.92
CA SER A 247 -14.17 -20.62 -1.33
C SER A 247 -13.27 -19.72 -0.47
N ARG A 248 -12.31 -20.30 0.23
CA ARG A 248 -11.37 -19.57 1.08
C ARG A 248 -10.28 -18.87 0.27
N GLU A 249 -9.75 -19.54 -0.75
CA GLU A 249 -8.76 -18.94 -1.66
C GLU A 249 -9.40 -17.83 -2.51
N ARG A 250 -10.61 -18.02 -3.00
CA ARG A 250 -11.38 -17.02 -3.73
C ARG A 250 -11.59 -15.74 -2.92
N ALA A 251 -11.94 -15.88 -1.64
CA ALA A 251 -12.10 -14.73 -0.74
C ALA A 251 -10.77 -14.01 -0.48
N ALA A 252 -9.68 -14.75 -0.32
CA ALA A 252 -8.35 -14.16 -0.15
C ALA A 252 -7.91 -13.40 -1.40
N PHE A 253 -8.08 -13.97 -2.57
CA PHE A 253 -7.77 -13.30 -3.84
C PHE A 253 -8.65 -12.07 -4.09
N GLY A 254 -9.93 -12.16 -3.79
CA GLY A 254 -10.84 -11.02 -3.84
C GLY A 254 -10.36 -9.88 -2.93
N ALA A 255 -9.93 -10.20 -1.71
CA ALA A 255 -9.40 -9.23 -0.77
C ALA A 255 -8.11 -8.58 -1.29
N TYR A 256 -7.17 -9.36 -1.85
CA TYR A 256 -5.93 -8.83 -2.45
C TYR A 256 -6.23 -7.87 -3.60
N THR A 257 -7.14 -8.25 -4.49
CA THR A 257 -7.52 -7.42 -5.64
C THR A 257 -8.20 -6.13 -5.20
N VAL A 258 -9.16 -6.19 -4.29
CA VAL A 258 -9.85 -5.01 -3.74
C VAL A 258 -8.85 -4.06 -3.09
N VAL A 259 -7.94 -4.59 -2.25
CA VAL A 259 -6.92 -3.79 -1.58
C VAL A 259 -5.98 -3.13 -2.60
N ALA A 260 -5.56 -3.86 -3.64
CA ALA A 260 -4.70 -3.30 -4.69
C ALA A 260 -5.42 -2.18 -5.48
N LEU A 261 -6.66 -2.38 -5.90
CA LEU A 261 -7.43 -1.38 -6.65
C LEU A 261 -7.72 -0.11 -5.85
N LEU A 262 -8.10 -0.24 -4.57
CA LEU A 262 -8.32 0.91 -3.70
C LEU A 262 -7.02 1.65 -3.36
N ALA A 263 -5.92 0.93 -3.15
CA ALA A 263 -4.61 1.54 -2.95
C ALA A 263 -4.13 2.29 -4.19
N ALA A 264 -4.38 1.72 -5.39
CA ALA A 264 -4.10 2.39 -6.66
C ALA A 264 -4.90 3.69 -6.81
N SER A 265 -6.20 3.66 -6.50
CA SER A 265 -7.08 4.82 -6.56
C SER A 265 -6.63 5.93 -5.60
N LEU A 266 -6.32 5.57 -4.34
CA LEU A 266 -5.91 6.55 -3.33
C LEU A 266 -4.55 7.17 -3.65
N ALA A 267 -3.55 6.36 -3.98
CA ALA A 267 -2.22 6.86 -4.31
C ALA A 267 -2.24 7.71 -5.58
N GLY A 268 -2.98 7.28 -6.59
CA GLY A 268 -3.14 8.02 -7.84
C GLY A 268 -3.83 9.38 -7.66
N VAL A 269 -4.93 9.44 -6.89
CA VAL A 269 -5.64 10.71 -6.67
C VAL A 269 -4.83 11.70 -5.83
N VAL A 270 -4.09 11.23 -4.82
CA VAL A 270 -3.21 12.10 -4.03
C VAL A 270 -2.13 12.72 -4.91
N LEU A 271 -1.47 11.91 -5.73
CA LEU A 271 -0.49 12.39 -6.71
C LEU A 271 -1.10 13.42 -7.67
N LEU A 272 -2.22 13.07 -8.31
CA LEU A 272 -2.86 13.93 -9.31
C LEU A 272 -3.32 15.25 -8.70
N LEU A 273 -3.98 15.21 -7.52
CA LEU A 273 -4.43 16.43 -6.84
C LEU A 273 -3.27 17.32 -6.41
N THR A 274 -2.14 16.74 -6.01
CA THR A 274 -0.93 17.53 -5.69
C THR A 274 -0.49 18.37 -6.88
N PHE A 275 -0.45 17.78 -8.07
CA PHE A 275 -0.14 18.51 -9.31
C PHE A 275 -1.22 19.53 -9.69
N VAL A 276 -2.46 19.10 -9.69
CA VAL A 276 -3.60 19.92 -10.11
C VAL A 276 -3.76 21.15 -9.22
N LEU A 277 -3.64 21.00 -7.91
CA LEU A 277 -3.77 22.09 -6.96
C LEU A 277 -2.61 23.10 -7.10
N GLN A 278 -1.40 22.64 -7.39
CA GLN A 278 -0.26 23.54 -7.62
C GLN A 278 -0.33 24.18 -9.01
N LEU A 279 -0.55 23.40 -10.07
CA LEU A 279 -0.46 23.86 -11.45
C LEU A 279 -1.70 24.64 -11.89
N LEU A 280 -2.91 24.15 -11.62
CA LEU A 280 -4.17 24.81 -11.98
C LEU A 280 -4.69 25.72 -10.87
N GLY A 281 -4.57 25.31 -9.62
CA GLY A 281 -5.03 26.06 -8.45
C GLY A 281 -4.07 27.15 -7.98
N GLY A 282 -2.80 27.15 -8.43
CA GLY A 282 -1.78 28.09 -8.00
C GLY A 282 -1.50 28.04 -6.48
N LEU A 283 -1.76 26.93 -5.83
CA LEU A 283 -1.56 26.77 -4.40
C LEU A 283 -0.08 26.49 -4.08
N SER A 284 0.43 27.11 -3.01
CA SER A 284 1.73 26.76 -2.46
C SER A 284 1.74 25.33 -1.91
N PRO A 285 2.91 24.67 -1.82
CA PRO A 285 3.03 23.30 -1.25
C PRO A 285 2.33 23.18 0.11
N MET A 286 2.47 24.17 0.97
CA MET A 286 1.83 24.23 2.28
C MET A 286 0.30 24.20 2.18
N ARG A 287 -0.29 25.01 1.29
CA ARG A 287 -1.75 25.02 1.06
C ARG A 287 -2.25 23.70 0.49
N VAL A 288 -1.46 23.05 -0.36
CA VAL A 288 -1.77 21.71 -0.87
C VAL A 288 -1.78 20.69 0.27
N GLY A 289 -0.81 20.75 1.19
CA GLY A 289 -0.80 19.91 2.39
C GLY A 289 -2.09 20.06 3.20
N TRP A 290 -2.53 21.28 3.46
CA TRP A 290 -3.81 21.54 4.14
C TRP A 290 -5.02 21.03 3.34
N ALA A 291 -5.01 21.16 2.01
CA ALA A 291 -6.09 20.68 1.15
C ALA A 291 -6.20 19.15 1.13
N LEU A 292 -5.11 18.44 1.38
CA LEU A 292 -5.07 16.97 1.42
C LEU A 292 -5.42 16.38 2.81
N LEU A 293 -5.50 17.18 3.88
CA LEU A 293 -5.87 16.69 5.22
C LEU A 293 -7.21 15.96 5.31
N PRO A 294 -8.26 16.31 4.55
CA PRO A 294 -9.51 15.54 4.56
C PRO A 294 -9.31 14.07 4.15
N ALA A 295 -8.32 13.78 3.30
CA ALA A 295 -7.99 12.39 2.97
C ALA A 295 -7.64 11.59 4.20
N VAL A 296 -6.92 12.19 5.11
CA VAL A 296 -6.53 11.59 6.39
C VAL A 296 -7.72 11.32 7.26
N ALA A 297 -8.52 12.38 7.48
CA ALA A 297 -9.73 12.26 8.28
C ALA A 297 -10.66 11.18 7.69
N GLY A 298 -10.75 11.11 6.34
CA GLY A 298 -11.51 10.09 5.64
C GLY A 298 -11.00 8.67 5.90
N VAL A 299 -9.69 8.42 5.74
CA VAL A 299 -9.10 7.08 6.00
C VAL A 299 -9.30 6.69 7.47
N VAL A 300 -9.03 7.60 8.41
CA VAL A 300 -9.20 7.33 9.85
C VAL A 300 -10.67 7.03 10.17
N ALA A 301 -11.60 7.86 9.71
CA ALA A 301 -13.03 7.63 9.91
C ALA A 301 -13.50 6.31 9.28
N GLY A 302 -13.09 6.02 8.05
CA GLY A 302 -13.40 4.78 7.37
C GLY A 302 -12.85 3.57 8.11
N SER A 303 -11.60 3.60 8.54
CA SER A 303 -10.96 2.52 9.30
C SER A 303 -11.65 2.25 10.65
N ALA A 304 -12.25 3.26 11.26
CA ALA A 304 -12.99 3.14 12.51
C ALA A 304 -14.44 2.63 12.32
N VAL A 305 -15.11 3.07 11.25
CA VAL A 305 -16.54 2.79 11.00
C VAL A 305 -16.75 1.47 10.27
N LEU A 306 -15.95 1.20 9.22
CA LEU A 306 -16.15 0.05 8.34
C LEU A 306 -16.07 -1.32 9.04
N PRO A 307 -15.20 -1.56 10.05
CA PRO A 307 -15.21 -2.82 10.78
C PRO A 307 -16.51 -3.07 11.55
N ARG A 308 -17.07 -2.00 12.11
CA ARG A 308 -18.36 -2.09 12.83
C ARG A 308 -19.51 -2.37 11.89
N LEU A 309 -19.47 -1.74 10.70
CA LEU A 309 -20.46 -1.97 9.66
C LEU A 309 -20.38 -3.38 9.09
N ALA A 310 -19.16 -3.89 8.85
CA ALA A 310 -18.93 -5.26 8.39
C ALA A 310 -19.47 -6.32 9.36
N ALA A 311 -19.42 -6.06 10.65
CA ALA A 311 -20.02 -6.95 11.66
C ALA A 311 -21.56 -6.99 11.60
N ARG A 312 -22.22 -5.93 11.09
CA ARG A 312 -23.68 -5.83 10.99
C ARG A 312 -24.25 -6.27 9.65
N VAL A 313 -23.63 -5.80 8.56
CA VAL A 313 -24.16 -5.95 7.18
C VAL A 313 -23.43 -7.06 6.40
N GLY A 314 -22.30 -7.50 6.91
CA GLY A 314 -21.41 -8.44 6.22
C GLY A 314 -20.26 -7.74 5.50
N LEU A 315 -19.21 -8.51 5.22
CA LEU A 315 -17.96 -7.98 4.69
C LEU A 315 -18.11 -7.48 3.24
N ALA A 316 -18.69 -8.31 2.37
CA ALA A 316 -18.84 -7.97 0.94
C ALA A 316 -19.66 -6.69 0.73
N GLY A 317 -20.83 -6.58 1.40
CA GLY A 317 -21.68 -5.40 1.31
C GLY A 317 -21.02 -4.14 1.83
N THR A 318 -20.27 -4.25 2.95
CA THR A 318 -19.55 -3.11 3.52
C THR A 318 -18.44 -2.63 2.61
N VAL A 319 -17.63 -3.56 2.07
CA VAL A 319 -16.53 -3.22 1.15
C VAL A 319 -17.05 -2.62 -0.15
N ALA A 320 -18.10 -3.21 -0.73
CA ALA A 320 -18.73 -2.69 -1.94
C ALA A 320 -19.34 -1.30 -1.71
N GLY A 321 -20.01 -1.08 -0.58
CA GLY A 321 -20.54 0.24 -0.19
C GLY A 321 -19.44 1.28 0.01
N ALA A 322 -18.34 0.91 0.65
CA ALA A 322 -17.17 1.77 0.81
C ALA A 322 -16.55 2.15 -0.55
N CYS A 323 -16.43 1.18 -1.47
CA CYS A 323 -15.96 1.44 -2.84
C CYS A 323 -16.92 2.37 -3.60
N ALA A 324 -18.24 2.22 -3.42
CA ALA A 324 -19.23 3.11 -4.02
C ALA A 324 -19.11 4.54 -3.50
N VAL A 325 -18.89 4.72 -2.18
CA VAL A 325 -18.63 6.05 -1.60
C VAL A 325 -17.37 6.68 -2.20
N ALA A 326 -16.28 5.91 -2.35
CA ALA A 326 -15.08 6.39 -3.02
C ALA A 326 -15.33 6.76 -4.48
N ALA A 327 -16.09 5.96 -5.22
CA ALA A 327 -16.48 6.24 -6.60
C ALA A 327 -17.27 7.56 -6.72
N VAL A 328 -18.19 7.84 -5.80
CA VAL A 328 -18.92 9.12 -5.74
C VAL A 328 -17.95 10.29 -5.58
N GLY A 329 -16.94 10.18 -4.71
CA GLY A 329 -15.91 11.21 -4.55
C GLY A 329 -15.15 11.48 -5.86
N PHE A 330 -14.78 10.45 -6.60
CA PHE A 330 -14.13 10.58 -7.91
C PHE A 330 -15.06 11.22 -8.96
N VAL A 331 -16.33 10.83 -8.99
CA VAL A 331 -17.34 11.44 -9.87
C VAL A 331 -17.48 12.93 -9.60
N LEU A 332 -17.52 13.35 -8.32
CA LEU A 332 -17.58 14.76 -7.96
C LEU A 332 -16.38 15.57 -8.49
N LEU A 333 -15.18 14.99 -8.49
CA LEU A 333 -13.98 15.61 -9.06
C LEU A 333 -14.00 15.66 -10.59
N SER A 334 -14.75 14.76 -11.24
CA SER A 334 -14.85 14.68 -12.70
C SER A 334 -15.96 15.56 -13.30
N LEU A 335 -16.80 16.18 -12.46
CA LEU A 335 -17.92 17.00 -12.97
C LEU A 335 -17.42 18.25 -13.72
N PRO A 336 -18.09 18.64 -14.84
CA PRO A 336 -17.82 19.89 -15.52
C PRO A 336 -18.06 21.08 -14.57
N GLY A 337 -17.06 21.99 -14.49
CA GLY A 337 -17.15 23.14 -13.58
C GLY A 337 -16.70 22.84 -12.15
N ALA A 338 -16.28 21.62 -11.83
CA ALA A 338 -15.58 21.35 -10.57
C ALA A 338 -14.31 22.21 -10.54
N GLY A 339 -14.28 23.18 -9.63
CA GLY A 339 -13.09 23.99 -9.42
C GLY A 339 -12.01 23.16 -8.72
N TYR A 340 -10.75 23.38 -9.06
CA TYR A 340 -9.62 22.77 -8.36
C TYR A 340 -9.05 23.74 -7.30
N GLY A 341 -9.92 24.49 -6.64
CA GLY A 341 -9.56 25.34 -5.52
C GLY A 341 -9.55 24.59 -4.19
N PHE A 342 -8.97 25.21 -3.17
CA PHE A 342 -8.82 24.64 -1.82
C PHE A 342 -10.10 23.99 -1.26
N GLY A 343 -11.24 24.66 -1.35
CA GLY A 343 -12.52 24.17 -0.79
C GLY A 343 -13.21 23.11 -1.65
N ALA A 344 -13.02 23.13 -2.97
CA ALA A 344 -13.75 22.30 -3.89
C ALA A 344 -13.32 20.80 -3.82
N VAL A 345 -12.08 20.53 -3.48
CA VAL A 345 -11.52 19.17 -3.44
C VAL A 345 -11.72 18.47 -2.10
N GLN A 346 -12.10 19.20 -1.03
CA GLN A 346 -12.10 18.64 0.33
C GLN A 346 -13.15 17.55 0.52
N LEU A 347 -14.41 17.80 0.15
CA LEU A 347 -15.48 16.81 0.29
C LEU A 347 -15.27 15.59 -0.62
N PRO A 348 -14.97 15.74 -1.92
CA PRO A 348 -14.63 14.60 -2.76
C PRO A 348 -13.49 13.76 -2.20
N LEU A 349 -12.42 14.38 -1.75
CA LEU A 349 -11.26 13.71 -1.21
C LEU A 349 -11.56 12.97 0.11
N LEU A 350 -12.39 13.57 0.97
CA LEU A 350 -12.89 12.93 2.18
C LEU A 350 -13.66 11.63 1.86
N LEU A 351 -14.55 11.66 0.84
CA LEU A 351 -15.34 10.51 0.42
C LEU A 351 -14.46 9.41 -0.15
N ILE A 352 -13.52 9.76 -1.05
CA ILE A 352 -12.56 8.81 -1.62
C ILE A 352 -11.78 8.12 -0.49
N ALA A 353 -11.23 8.91 0.40
CA ALA A 353 -10.40 8.43 1.48
C ALA A 353 -11.19 7.61 2.52
N PHE A 354 -12.44 7.99 2.80
CA PHE A 354 -13.33 7.21 3.67
C PHE A 354 -13.57 5.80 3.09
N GLY A 355 -13.88 5.71 1.81
CA GLY A 355 -14.02 4.41 1.14
C GLY A 355 -12.72 3.60 1.15
N CYS A 356 -11.57 4.25 0.98
CA CYS A 356 -10.26 3.63 1.09
C CYS A 356 -9.88 3.25 2.54
N GLY A 357 -10.64 3.64 3.57
CA GLY A 357 -10.47 3.16 4.94
C GLY A 357 -10.54 1.64 5.09
N VAL A 358 -11.13 0.93 4.11
CA VAL A 358 -11.04 -0.55 3.98
C VAL A 358 -9.60 -1.04 3.95
N LEU A 359 -8.64 -0.25 3.48
CA LEU A 359 -7.22 -0.61 3.44
C LEU A 359 -6.61 -0.83 4.82
N ALA A 360 -7.25 -0.33 5.88
CA ALA A 360 -6.86 -0.55 7.27
C ALA A 360 -7.50 -1.81 7.90
N LEU A 361 -8.29 -2.59 7.14
CA LEU A 361 -8.99 -3.80 7.59
C LEU A 361 -8.21 -5.14 7.55
N PRO A 362 -6.87 -5.22 7.44
CA PRO A 362 -6.16 -6.51 7.39
C PRO A 362 -6.49 -7.41 8.58
N ALA A 363 -6.78 -6.84 9.74
CA ALA A 363 -7.12 -7.57 10.96
C ALA A 363 -8.50 -8.25 10.91
N GLY A 364 -9.47 -7.71 10.17
CA GLY A 364 -10.79 -8.33 9.96
C GLY A 364 -10.72 -9.57 9.08
N PHE A 365 -9.80 -9.57 8.09
CA PHE A 365 -9.56 -10.71 7.19
C PHE A 365 -8.67 -11.78 7.84
N ALA A 366 -7.83 -11.42 8.83
CA ALA A 366 -6.84 -12.31 9.44
C ALA A 366 -7.42 -13.32 10.43
N ARG A 367 -8.67 -13.17 10.88
CA ARG A 367 -9.31 -14.06 11.87
C ARG A 367 -9.46 -15.52 11.40
N SER A 368 -9.14 -15.83 10.18
CA SER A 368 -9.38 -17.15 9.58
C SER A 368 -8.12 -17.92 9.17
N GLY A 369 -6.91 -17.61 9.63
CA GLY A 369 -5.77 -18.48 9.32
C GLY A 369 -4.40 -17.83 9.33
N SER A 370 -3.37 -18.63 9.18
CA SER A 370 -1.92 -18.40 9.20
C SER A 370 -1.46 -16.97 8.86
N GLY A 371 -0.45 -16.48 9.54
CA GLY A 371 0.16 -15.13 9.36
C GLY A 371 0.67 -14.76 7.96
N ALA A 372 0.36 -15.56 6.95
CA ALA A 372 0.64 -15.27 5.54
C ALA A 372 -0.32 -14.22 4.94
N LEU A 373 -1.59 -14.18 5.37
CA LEU A 373 -2.62 -13.31 4.80
C LEU A 373 -2.34 -11.81 5.02
N PRO A 374 -1.97 -11.33 6.22
CA PRO A 374 -1.66 -9.91 6.43
C PRO A 374 -0.47 -9.43 5.60
N ARG A 375 0.55 -10.29 5.40
CA ARG A 375 1.73 -9.95 4.57
C ARG A 375 1.34 -9.80 3.11
N ALA A 376 0.54 -10.72 2.58
CA ALA A 376 0.06 -10.68 1.20
C ALA A 376 -0.85 -9.47 0.96
N LEU A 377 -1.74 -9.11 1.90
CA LEU A 377 -2.55 -7.89 1.82
C LEU A 377 -1.70 -6.62 1.80
N ASN A 378 -0.64 -6.56 2.62
CA ASN A 378 0.27 -5.42 2.59
C ASN A 378 1.04 -5.35 1.26
N SER A 379 1.50 -6.49 0.72
CA SER A 379 2.14 -6.53 -0.61
C SER A 379 1.17 -6.09 -1.70
N SER A 380 -0.08 -6.54 -1.66
CA SER A 380 -1.13 -6.10 -2.61
C SER A 380 -1.40 -4.61 -2.51
N ARG A 381 -1.40 -4.03 -1.30
CA ARG A 381 -1.55 -2.59 -1.09
C ARG A 381 -0.39 -1.82 -1.72
N GLN A 382 0.85 -2.26 -1.52
CA GLN A 382 2.02 -1.60 -2.09
C GLN A 382 2.08 -1.73 -3.60
N LEU A 383 1.78 -2.93 -4.14
CA LEU A 383 1.63 -3.15 -5.58
C LEU A 383 0.57 -2.23 -6.17
N GLY A 384 -0.60 -2.15 -5.54
CA GLY A 384 -1.67 -1.28 -5.98
C GLY A 384 -1.26 0.19 -5.96
N ALA A 385 -0.67 0.67 -4.87
CA ALA A 385 -0.21 2.06 -4.76
C ALA A 385 0.83 2.39 -5.84
N GLY A 386 1.82 1.52 -6.05
CA GLY A 386 2.84 1.69 -7.08
C GLY A 386 2.25 1.71 -8.50
N LEU A 387 1.40 0.75 -8.83
CA LEU A 387 0.72 0.71 -10.13
C LEU A 387 -0.21 1.92 -10.32
N GLY A 388 -0.90 2.35 -9.26
CA GLY A 388 -1.78 3.51 -9.31
C GLY A 388 -1.03 4.81 -9.58
N THR A 389 0.08 5.06 -8.87
CA THR A 389 0.91 6.25 -9.13
C THR A 389 1.45 6.26 -10.54
N SER A 390 1.97 5.13 -11.04
CA SER A 390 2.46 5.00 -12.43
C SER A 390 1.34 5.20 -13.45
N LEU A 391 0.16 4.65 -13.20
CA LEU A 391 -0.99 4.77 -14.09
C LEU A 391 -1.48 6.21 -14.20
N PHE A 392 -1.69 6.89 -13.08
CA PHE A 392 -2.15 8.29 -13.08
C PHE A 392 -1.08 9.24 -13.60
N ALA A 393 0.20 9.01 -13.29
CA ALA A 393 1.31 9.77 -13.85
C ALA A 393 1.42 9.57 -15.37
N GLY A 394 1.27 8.33 -15.85
CA GLY A 394 1.29 8.00 -17.28
C GLY A 394 0.18 8.70 -18.05
N VAL A 395 -1.06 8.65 -17.56
CA VAL A 395 -2.20 9.36 -18.17
C VAL A 395 -1.92 10.87 -18.19
N MET A 396 -1.42 11.43 -17.09
CA MET A 396 -1.07 12.86 -17.03
C MET A 396 0.03 13.22 -18.03
N THR A 397 1.06 12.38 -18.20
CA THR A 397 2.15 12.61 -19.13
C THR A 397 1.66 12.64 -20.58
N VAL A 398 0.84 11.66 -20.98
CA VAL A 398 0.24 11.61 -22.34
C VAL A 398 -0.58 12.86 -22.60
N THR A 399 -1.37 13.29 -21.62
CA THR A 399 -2.18 14.51 -21.69
C THR A 399 -1.31 15.75 -21.93
N LEU A 400 -0.26 15.93 -21.14
CA LEU A 400 0.62 17.10 -21.25
C LEU A 400 1.41 17.13 -22.56
N GLN A 401 1.77 15.97 -23.12
CA GLN A 401 2.43 15.89 -24.43
C GLN A 401 1.52 16.32 -25.59
N HIS A 402 0.22 16.08 -25.48
CA HIS A 402 -0.74 16.47 -26.54
C HIS A 402 -1.25 17.92 -26.40
N THR A 403 -0.92 18.60 -25.30
CA THR A 403 -1.33 19.97 -25.02
C THR A 403 -0.09 20.87 -24.89
N PRO A 404 0.55 21.31 -26.00
CA PRO A 404 1.78 22.08 -25.94
C PRO A 404 1.55 23.44 -25.27
N ALA A 405 2.35 23.73 -24.25
CA ALA A 405 2.30 25.00 -23.52
C ALA A 405 2.65 26.23 -24.38
N THR A 406 3.29 26.03 -25.53
CA THR A 406 3.80 27.06 -26.43
C THR A 406 3.07 27.11 -27.78
N GLY A 407 1.84 26.58 -27.86
CA GLY A 407 1.02 26.63 -29.08
C GLY A 407 0.41 28.03 -29.32
N PRO A 408 -0.28 28.23 -30.47
CA PRO A 408 -1.02 29.47 -30.78
C PRO A 408 -2.17 29.76 -29.81
N HIS A 409 -2.41 28.87 -28.87
CA HIS A 409 -3.45 28.92 -27.81
C HIS A 409 -2.91 29.64 -26.58
N GLY A 410 -3.69 30.59 -26.05
CA GLY A 410 -3.31 31.37 -24.88
C GLY A 410 -3.30 30.53 -23.57
N PRO A 411 -2.72 31.05 -22.47
CA PRO A 411 -2.63 30.34 -21.18
C PRO A 411 -3.96 29.83 -20.62
N ALA A 412 -5.07 30.49 -20.96
CA ALA A 412 -6.41 30.10 -20.54
C ALA A 412 -6.90 28.83 -21.24
N GLU A 413 -6.59 28.68 -22.52
CA GLU A 413 -6.97 27.53 -23.34
C GLU A 413 -6.17 26.28 -22.95
N TYR A 414 -4.88 26.46 -22.65
CA TYR A 414 -4.04 25.42 -22.08
C TYR A 414 -4.62 24.90 -20.73
N ARG A 415 -5.00 25.81 -19.82
CA ARG A 415 -5.60 25.43 -18.54
C ARG A 415 -6.93 24.69 -18.71
N ALA A 416 -7.76 25.10 -19.68
CA ALA A 416 -9.04 24.45 -19.98
C ALA A 416 -8.83 23.04 -20.54
N ALA A 417 -7.89 22.86 -21.45
CA ALA A 417 -7.51 21.53 -21.98
C ALA A 417 -6.98 20.61 -20.87
N LEU A 418 -6.07 21.11 -20.05
CA LEU A 418 -5.52 20.36 -18.91
C LEU A 418 -6.62 19.97 -17.92
N ALA A 419 -7.56 20.87 -17.59
CA ALA A 419 -8.67 20.56 -16.71
C ALA A 419 -9.61 19.49 -17.28
N THR A 420 -9.74 19.41 -18.61
CA THR A 420 -10.55 18.38 -19.26
C THR A 420 -9.91 17.01 -19.15
N GLU A 421 -8.60 16.93 -19.34
CA GLU A 421 -7.87 15.67 -19.25
C GLU A 421 -7.75 15.16 -17.81
N VAL A 422 -7.55 16.06 -16.84
CA VAL A 422 -7.58 15.73 -15.42
C VAL A 422 -8.91 15.06 -15.03
N ARG A 423 -10.03 15.48 -15.63
CA ARG A 423 -11.34 14.83 -15.43
C ARG A 423 -11.35 13.38 -15.92
N HIS A 424 -10.71 13.08 -17.05
CA HIS A 424 -10.56 11.70 -17.52
C HIS A 424 -9.76 10.84 -16.54
N CYS A 425 -8.71 11.40 -15.92
CA CYS A 425 -7.97 10.72 -14.86
C CYS A 425 -8.86 10.38 -13.64
N PHE A 426 -9.75 11.29 -13.24
CA PHE A 426 -10.71 10.99 -12.15
C PHE A 426 -11.74 9.95 -12.57
N GLY A 427 -12.15 9.92 -13.85
CA GLY A 427 -12.97 8.84 -14.41
C GLY A 427 -12.31 7.46 -14.26
N LEU A 428 -11.00 7.37 -14.44
CA LEU A 428 -10.23 6.16 -14.17
C LEU A 428 -10.33 5.73 -12.70
N GLY A 429 -10.17 6.68 -11.75
CA GLY A 429 -10.36 6.39 -10.33
C GLY A 429 -11.75 5.84 -10.01
N THR A 430 -12.79 6.40 -10.65
CA THR A 430 -14.16 5.86 -10.56
C THR A 430 -14.22 4.41 -11.04
N ALA A 431 -13.64 4.11 -12.19
CA ALA A 431 -13.64 2.75 -12.77
C ALA A 431 -12.92 1.74 -11.85
N LEU A 432 -11.78 2.13 -11.26
CA LEU A 432 -11.05 1.28 -10.31
C LEU A 432 -11.89 0.99 -9.05
N CYS A 433 -12.58 1.99 -8.51
CA CYS A 433 -13.46 1.81 -7.34
C CYS A 433 -14.66 0.92 -7.66
N LEU A 434 -15.29 1.08 -8.83
CA LEU A 434 -16.39 0.22 -9.27
C LEU A 434 -15.94 -1.22 -9.53
N ALA A 435 -14.76 -1.42 -10.13
CA ALA A 435 -14.15 -2.73 -10.28
C ALA A 435 -13.88 -3.39 -8.92
N ALA A 436 -13.37 -2.63 -7.94
CA ALA A 436 -13.18 -3.12 -6.59
C ALA A 436 -14.50 -3.51 -5.90
N ALA A 437 -15.58 -2.73 -6.10
CA ALA A 437 -16.91 -3.04 -5.60
C ALA A 437 -17.45 -4.36 -6.21
N LEU A 438 -17.30 -4.52 -7.51
CA LEU A 438 -17.71 -5.75 -8.21
C LEU A 438 -16.96 -6.97 -7.70
N VAL A 439 -15.62 -6.87 -7.59
CA VAL A 439 -14.79 -7.96 -7.04
C VAL A 439 -15.19 -8.27 -5.60
N ALA A 440 -15.49 -7.26 -4.77
CA ALA A 440 -15.94 -7.48 -3.40
C ALA A 440 -17.24 -8.28 -3.34
N LEU A 441 -18.23 -7.94 -4.18
CA LEU A 441 -19.51 -8.65 -4.25
C LEU A 441 -19.38 -10.08 -4.77
N LEU A 442 -18.47 -10.30 -5.73
CA LEU A 442 -18.31 -11.63 -6.36
C LEU A 442 -17.44 -12.57 -5.54
N ALA A 443 -16.44 -12.08 -4.82
CA ALA A 443 -15.40 -12.90 -4.20
C ALA A 443 -15.46 -12.94 -2.67
N LEU A 444 -15.98 -11.90 -2.00
CA LEU A 444 -16.02 -11.86 -0.55
C LEU A 444 -17.30 -12.50 0.01
N PRO A 445 -17.28 -13.05 1.25
CA PRO A 445 -18.44 -13.66 1.85
C PRO A 445 -19.55 -12.62 2.15
N LEU A 446 -20.76 -12.89 1.71
CA LEU A 446 -21.93 -12.03 1.89
C LEU A 446 -22.43 -11.99 3.33
N ARG A 447 -22.15 -13.03 4.13
CA ARG A 447 -22.53 -13.12 5.55
C ARG A 447 -21.31 -13.50 6.37
N THR A 448 -21.12 -12.83 7.50
CA THR A 448 -20.29 -13.38 8.57
C THR A 448 -20.95 -14.67 9.02
N ALA A 449 -20.25 -15.81 8.92
CA ALA A 449 -20.70 -17.02 9.59
C ALA A 449 -20.93 -16.63 11.06
N ARG A 450 -22.18 -16.68 11.54
CA ARG A 450 -22.44 -16.69 12.97
C ARG A 450 -21.56 -17.79 13.53
N THR A 451 -20.75 -17.47 14.50
CA THR A 451 -20.15 -18.47 15.37
C THR A 451 -21.32 -19.34 15.84
N THR A 452 -21.43 -20.54 15.26
CA THR A 452 -22.28 -21.57 15.83
C THR A 452 -21.86 -21.70 17.27
N ASP A 453 -22.83 -21.60 18.14
CA ASP A 453 -22.70 -21.87 19.58
C ASP A 453 -21.82 -23.11 19.79
N PRO A 454 -21.03 -23.12 20.87
CA PRO A 454 -20.34 -24.35 21.25
C PRO A 454 -21.38 -25.44 21.34
N GLU A 455 -21.12 -26.58 20.72
CA GLU A 455 -22.01 -27.78 20.84
C GLU A 455 -22.47 -27.94 22.28
N PRO A 456 -23.78 -28.09 22.53
CA PRO A 456 -24.25 -28.40 23.84
C PRO A 456 -23.56 -29.70 24.26
N GLY A 457 -22.83 -29.62 25.35
CA GLY A 457 -22.02 -30.70 25.86
C GLY A 457 -22.78 -32.01 25.87
N LEU A 458 -22.18 -33.02 25.30
CA LEU A 458 -22.44 -34.41 25.60
C LEU A 458 -22.13 -34.63 27.09
N SER A 459 -23.08 -34.21 27.94
CA SER A 459 -23.28 -34.77 29.25
C SER A 459 -23.93 -36.13 29.06
N GLY A 460 -23.17 -37.10 28.60
CA GLY A 460 -23.56 -38.49 28.50
C GLY A 460 -23.18 -39.21 29.78
N GLY A 461 -24.19 -39.51 30.52
CA GLY A 461 -24.38 -40.45 31.60
C GLY A 461 -23.18 -41.34 32.03
N ALA A 462 -22.81 -41.19 33.26
CA ALA A 462 -22.17 -42.24 34.00
C ALA A 462 -23.19 -43.39 34.23
N PRO A 463 -22.84 -44.65 33.95
CA PRO A 463 -23.62 -45.75 34.50
C PRO A 463 -23.22 -45.96 35.97
N ALA A 464 -24.22 -45.87 36.84
CA ALA A 464 -24.17 -46.28 38.23
C ALA A 464 -24.14 -47.80 38.34
N GLY A 465 -23.38 -48.24 39.31
CA GLY A 465 -23.65 -49.50 40.02
C GLY A 465 -22.78 -50.68 39.59
N THR A 466 -21.93 -51.15 40.46
CA THR A 466 -22.28 -52.20 41.41
C THR A 466 -21.13 -52.41 42.41
N ALA A 467 -21.55 -52.56 43.65
CA ALA A 467 -20.73 -52.90 44.79
C ALA A 467 -20.15 -54.31 44.72
N GLY A 468 -18.98 -54.51 45.30
CA GLY A 468 -18.40 -55.83 45.56
C GLY A 468 -17.03 -55.67 46.21
N SER A 469 -17.01 -55.66 47.52
CA SER A 469 -15.86 -55.92 48.42
C SER A 469 -15.66 -57.42 48.67
N PRO A 470 -14.73 -57.90 49.48
CA PRO A 470 -13.28 -57.69 49.54
C PRO A 470 -12.53 -59.04 49.64
N GLY A 471 -11.22 -59.02 49.57
CA GLY A 471 -10.41 -60.20 49.90
C GLY A 471 -8.95 -59.92 49.63
N SER A 472 -8.18 -59.54 50.65
CA SER A 472 -7.27 -60.36 51.45
C SER A 472 -6.17 -61.08 50.65
N SER A 473 -4.96 -60.59 50.81
CA SER A 473 -3.75 -61.28 51.27
C SER A 473 -2.46 -60.83 50.58
N ALA A 474 -1.62 -60.22 51.37
CA ALA A 474 -0.16 -60.29 51.18
C ALA A 474 0.32 -61.68 51.66
N PRO A 475 1.61 -62.11 51.61
CA PRO A 475 2.85 -61.37 51.32
C PRO A 475 3.94 -62.17 50.55
N SER A 476 5.17 -61.61 50.56
CA SER A 476 6.53 -62.21 50.44
C SER A 476 6.98 -62.55 49.01
N GLY A 477 8.10 -62.07 48.59
CA GLY A 477 9.47 -62.29 48.99
C GLY A 477 10.31 -62.61 47.78
N THR A 478 11.38 -62.01 47.72
CA THR A 478 12.73 -62.06 47.14
C THR A 478 13.01 -61.08 46.06
#